data_c41243ca34f43068fc567b39e40f4dd3
#
_entry.id   c41243ca34f43068fc567b39e40f4dd3
#
_cell.length_a   1.000
_cell.length_b   1.000
_cell.length_c   1.000
_cell.angle_alpha   90.00
_cell.angle_beta   90.00
_cell.angle_gamma   90.00
#
_symmetry.space_group_name_H-M   'P 1'
#
loop_
_entity.id
_entity.type
_entity.pdbx_description
1 polymer ?
#
loop_
_entity_poly.entity_id
_entity_poly.type
_entity_poly.pdbx_seq_one_letter_code
_entity_poly.pdbx_strand_id
1 'polypeptide(L)'
;VGLSSMIESQAYDYLPDMAGSQEKLQSLFDLETDFTFETSEQAWATLLCALKVEDAQKFLKHWKTSRQFAKQVQDLLTILSLRDEGELSKRDCYRFDLHLLLQAENLRRAQGKEVNPQAITETYESLTIHDKKEMQINGGILIKEYGYQPGPELGDVLEEIEYAIVDGDLENNLDAIHAYLRERK
;
A
#
# COMPACT_ATOMS: atom_id res chain seq x y z
N VAL A 1 17.34 17.13 15.34
CA VAL A 1 18.81 17.42 15.33
C VAL A 1 19.42 16.97 14.01
N GLY A 2 19.27 15.71 13.57
CA GLY A 2 19.93 15.20 12.37
C GLY A 2 19.54 15.91 11.07
N LEU A 3 18.25 16.19 10.85
CA LEU A 3 17.79 16.87 9.64
C LEU A 3 18.29 18.31 9.57
N SER A 4 18.24 19.05 10.67
CA SER A 4 18.76 20.44 10.74
C SER A 4 20.26 20.47 10.38
N SER A 5 21.06 19.61 11.02
CA SER A 5 22.48 19.50 10.74
C SER A 5 22.79 19.11 9.29
N MET A 6 21.99 18.23 8.70
CA MET A 6 22.12 17.84 7.29
C MET A 6 21.85 19.01 6.35
N ILE A 7 20.84 19.83 6.64
CA ILE A 7 20.50 21.02 5.84
C ILE A 7 21.56 22.10 6.02
N GLU A 8 21.97 22.42 7.24
CA GLU A 8 22.98 23.44 7.55
C GLU A 8 24.33 23.11 6.94
N SER A 9 24.74 21.85 6.96
CA SER A 9 26.01 21.39 6.35
C SER A 9 25.96 21.16 4.86
N GLN A 10 24.77 21.25 4.24
CA GLN A 10 24.53 20.87 2.83
C GLN A 10 24.94 19.42 2.50
N ALA A 11 24.95 18.54 3.51
CA ALA A 11 25.35 17.14 3.32
C ALA A 11 24.45 16.36 2.34
N TYR A 12 23.20 16.83 2.14
CA TYR A 12 22.27 16.25 1.17
C TYR A 12 22.80 16.28 -0.28
N ASP A 13 23.65 17.25 -0.65
CA ASP A 13 24.21 17.35 -1.99
C ASP A 13 25.19 16.20 -2.32
N TYR A 14 25.72 15.56 -1.29
CA TYR A 14 26.62 14.40 -1.41
C TYR A 14 25.93 13.05 -1.22
N LEU A 15 24.61 13.08 -0.93
CA LEU A 15 23.83 11.86 -0.75
C LEU A 15 23.20 11.42 -2.06
N PRO A 16 23.04 10.10 -2.31
CA PRO A 16 22.41 9.58 -3.52
C PRO A 16 21.03 10.17 -3.75
N ASP A 17 20.82 10.72 -4.95
CA ASP A 17 19.54 11.26 -5.43
C ASP A 17 18.94 12.42 -4.58
N MET A 18 19.76 13.10 -3.75
CA MET A 18 19.32 14.19 -2.87
C MET A 18 19.92 15.56 -3.22
N ALA A 19 20.80 15.66 -4.19
CA ALA A 19 21.44 16.93 -4.58
C ALA A 19 20.37 17.99 -4.96
N GLY A 20 20.54 19.23 -4.46
CA GLY A 20 19.63 20.33 -4.72
C GLY A 20 18.26 20.23 -4.03
N SER A 21 18.09 19.38 -3.02
CA SER A 21 16.80 19.12 -2.36
C SER A 21 16.51 20.03 -1.15
N GLN A 22 17.26 21.10 -0.93
CA GLN A 22 17.15 21.95 0.27
C GLN A 22 15.72 22.38 0.60
N GLU A 23 15.00 22.95 -0.39
CA GLU A 23 13.63 23.44 -0.16
C GLU A 23 12.66 22.31 0.20
N LYS A 24 12.83 21.15 -0.46
CA LYS A 24 12.02 19.95 -0.19
C LYS A 24 12.25 19.40 1.21
N LEU A 25 13.51 19.37 1.66
CA LEU A 25 13.88 18.95 3.01
C LEU A 25 13.40 19.94 4.07
N GLN A 26 13.35 21.23 3.73
CA GLN A 26 12.85 22.29 4.62
C GLN A 26 11.37 22.05 4.99
N SER A 27 10.56 21.53 4.06
CA SER A 27 9.15 21.24 4.30
C SER A 27 8.90 20.17 5.38
N LEU A 28 9.92 19.38 5.75
CA LEU A 28 9.81 18.41 6.83
C LEU A 28 9.72 19.07 8.23
N PHE A 29 10.06 20.36 8.35
CA PHE A 29 9.87 21.10 9.60
C PHE A 29 8.42 21.59 9.79
N ASP A 30 7.60 21.49 8.76
CA ASP A 30 6.17 21.84 8.81
C ASP A 30 5.32 20.71 9.42
N LEU A 31 5.93 19.54 9.72
CA LEU A 31 5.25 18.47 10.43
C LEU A 31 4.93 18.85 11.86
N GLU A 32 3.83 18.33 12.39
CA GLU A 32 3.47 18.53 13.80
C GLU A 32 4.61 18.11 14.72
N THR A 33 4.97 19.00 15.67
CA THR A 33 6.15 18.83 16.53
C THR A 33 6.05 17.66 17.51
N ASP A 34 4.82 17.26 17.85
CA ASP A 34 4.55 16.17 18.80
C ASP A 34 4.49 14.79 18.10
N PHE A 35 4.65 14.76 16.76
CA PHE A 35 4.64 13.51 16.03
C PHE A 35 5.94 12.74 16.21
N THR A 36 5.81 11.45 16.49
CA THR A 36 6.92 10.51 16.57
C THR A 36 6.71 9.37 15.57
N PHE A 37 7.72 9.09 14.75
CA PHE A 37 7.68 7.96 13.84
C PHE A 37 7.63 6.63 14.62
N GLU A 38 6.68 5.78 14.28
CA GLU A 38 6.55 4.43 14.83
C GLU A 38 7.59 3.48 14.24
N THR A 39 7.92 3.69 12.96
CA THR A 39 8.84 2.84 12.21
C THR A 39 9.82 3.65 11.36
N SER A 40 10.94 3.04 11.00
CA SER A 40 11.88 3.63 10.05
C SER A 40 11.27 3.80 8.66
N GLU A 41 10.36 2.91 8.27
CA GLU A 41 9.63 2.96 7.02
C GLU A 41 8.77 4.22 6.92
N GLN A 42 8.09 4.61 8.01
CA GLN A 42 7.36 5.89 8.08
C GLN A 42 8.29 7.09 7.89
N ALA A 43 9.45 7.09 8.55
CA ALA A 43 10.42 8.18 8.42
C ALA A 43 10.93 8.30 6.98
N TRP A 44 11.24 7.18 6.33
CA TRP A 44 11.64 7.17 4.94
C TRP A 44 10.53 7.55 3.98
N ALA A 45 9.29 7.07 4.20
CA ALA A 45 8.14 7.49 3.39
C ALA A 45 7.92 9.00 3.48
N THR A 46 8.04 9.60 4.67
CA THR A 46 7.94 11.04 4.87
C THR A 46 9.01 11.80 4.10
N LEU A 47 10.26 11.35 4.19
CA LEU A 47 11.38 11.94 3.44
C LEU A 47 11.15 11.84 1.93
N LEU A 48 10.80 10.66 1.42
CA LEU A 48 10.58 10.45 -0.01
C LEU A 48 9.36 11.20 -0.54
N CYS A 49 8.32 11.36 0.27
CA CYS A 49 7.17 12.22 -0.04
C CYS A 49 7.61 13.68 -0.21
N ALA A 50 8.40 14.23 0.73
CA ALA A 50 8.94 15.58 0.62
C ALA A 50 9.84 15.76 -0.61
N LEU A 51 10.65 14.76 -0.93
CA LEU A 51 11.50 14.74 -2.13
C LEU A 51 10.72 14.54 -3.43
N LYS A 52 9.43 14.19 -3.36
CA LYS A 52 8.56 13.85 -4.49
C LYS A 52 9.10 12.67 -5.31
N VAL A 53 9.57 11.63 -4.60
CA VAL A 53 10.03 10.38 -5.21
C VAL A 53 8.84 9.48 -5.47
N GLU A 54 8.62 9.10 -6.72
CA GLU A 54 7.53 8.22 -7.14
C GLU A 54 7.88 6.73 -6.96
N ASP A 55 9.12 6.35 -7.24
CA ASP A 55 9.64 4.97 -7.15
C ASP A 55 10.62 4.84 -5.98
N ALA A 56 10.08 4.54 -4.80
CA ALA A 56 10.88 4.33 -3.59
C ALA A 56 11.80 3.12 -3.71
N GLN A 57 11.40 2.07 -4.42
CA GLN A 57 12.21 0.86 -4.56
C GLN A 57 13.49 1.15 -5.36
N LYS A 58 13.38 1.92 -6.43
CA LYS A 58 14.53 2.36 -7.24
C LYS A 58 15.43 3.30 -6.43
N PHE A 59 14.87 4.29 -5.74
CA PHE A 59 15.62 5.22 -4.89
C PHE A 59 16.39 4.47 -3.79
N LEU A 60 15.68 3.64 -3.02
CA LEU A 60 16.24 2.93 -1.87
C LEU A 60 17.24 1.84 -2.25
N LYS A 61 17.27 1.39 -3.51
CA LYS A 61 18.31 0.49 -4.01
C LYS A 61 19.72 1.10 -3.88
N HIS A 62 19.86 2.40 -4.09
CA HIS A 62 21.13 3.12 -3.91
C HIS A 62 21.56 3.18 -2.44
N TRP A 63 20.60 3.09 -1.52
CA TRP A 63 20.82 3.09 -0.07
C TRP A 63 21.04 1.69 0.51
N LYS A 64 21.10 0.66 -0.35
CA LYS A 64 21.35 -0.74 0.02
C LYS A 64 20.37 -1.28 1.07
N THR A 65 19.14 -0.83 1.08
CA THR A 65 18.09 -1.34 1.96
C THR A 65 17.61 -2.72 1.49
N SER A 66 16.93 -3.46 2.39
CA SER A 66 16.30 -4.73 2.01
C SER A 66 15.13 -4.51 1.05
N ARG A 67 14.82 -5.53 0.24
CA ARG A 67 13.64 -5.47 -0.67
C ARG A 67 12.33 -5.30 0.08
N GLN A 68 12.21 -5.94 1.24
CA GLN A 68 11.01 -5.83 2.07
C GLN A 68 10.84 -4.40 2.60
N PHE A 69 11.89 -3.80 3.12
CA PHE A 69 11.88 -2.41 3.57
C PHE A 69 11.47 -1.45 2.45
N ALA A 70 12.13 -1.56 1.29
CA ALA A 70 11.81 -0.71 0.14
C ALA A 70 10.37 -0.90 -0.35
N LYS A 71 9.83 -2.14 -0.29
CA LYS A 71 8.43 -2.41 -0.60
C LYS A 71 7.49 -1.73 0.39
N GLN A 72 7.73 -1.85 1.68
CA GLN A 72 6.87 -1.21 2.71
C GLN A 72 6.87 0.31 2.60
N VAL A 73 8.02 0.92 2.32
CA VAL A 73 8.10 2.36 2.06
C VAL A 73 7.29 2.74 0.80
N GLN A 74 7.40 1.95 -0.28
CA GLN A 74 6.61 2.17 -1.50
C GLN A 74 5.12 2.01 -1.24
N ASP A 75 4.72 1.01 -0.47
CA ASP A 75 3.33 0.77 -0.11
C ASP A 75 2.76 1.97 0.69
N LEU A 76 3.53 2.52 1.66
CA LEU A 76 3.14 3.74 2.38
C LEU A 76 2.95 4.94 1.44
N LEU A 77 3.87 5.18 0.51
CA LEU A 77 3.73 6.25 -0.48
C LEU A 77 2.49 6.05 -1.35
N THR A 78 2.21 4.81 -1.74
CA THR A 78 1.01 4.47 -2.53
C THR A 78 -0.27 4.75 -1.75
N ILE A 79 -0.34 4.34 -0.47
CA ILE A 79 -1.49 4.61 0.40
C ILE A 79 -1.70 6.12 0.59
N LEU A 80 -0.63 6.88 0.83
CA LEU A 80 -0.69 8.34 0.96
C LEU A 80 -1.25 8.99 -0.30
N SER A 81 -0.81 8.55 -1.49
CA SER A 81 -1.33 9.03 -2.77
C SER A 81 -2.81 8.71 -2.95
N LEU A 82 -3.23 7.46 -2.69
CA LEU A 82 -4.64 7.06 -2.76
C LEU A 82 -5.51 7.89 -1.81
N ARG A 83 -5.02 8.15 -0.59
CA ARG A 83 -5.72 8.99 0.40
C ARG A 83 -5.77 10.47 0.01
N ASP A 84 -4.85 10.96 -0.79
CA ASP A 84 -4.92 12.31 -1.34
C ASP A 84 -5.96 12.43 -2.48
N GLU A 85 -6.31 11.32 -3.14
CA GLU A 85 -7.38 11.23 -4.12
C GLU A 85 -8.76 11.07 -3.47
N GLY A 86 -8.84 10.49 -2.26
CA GLY A 86 -10.10 10.28 -1.53
C GLY A 86 -10.05 9.22 -0.44
N GLU A 87 -11.21 8.65 -0.14
CA GLU A 87 -11.33 7.54 0.78
C GLU A 87 -10.88 6.23 0.11
N LEU A 88 -10.30 5.32 0.93
CA LEU A 88 -9.87 4.02 0.43
C LEU A 88 -11.07 3.10 0.19
N SER A 89 -11.10 2.48 -0.98
CA SER A 89 -12.05 1.43 -1.31
C SER A 89 -11.74 0.12 -0.57
N LYS A 90 -12.68 -0.84 -0.61
CA LYS A 90 -12.40 -2.21 -0.13
C LYS A 90 -11.19 -2.83 -0.82
N ARG A 91 -11.04 -2.64 -2.13
CA ARG A 91 -9.90 -3.14 -2.89
C ARG A 91 -8.58 -2.51 -2.44
N ASP A 92 -8.58 -1.22 -2.13
CA ASP A 92 -7.39 -0.54 -1.62
C ASP A 92 -7.02 -1.09 -0.24
N CYS A 93 -8.01 -1.26 0.66
CA CYS A 93 -7.78 -1.86 1.97
C CYS A 93 -7.29 -3.32 1.88
N TYR A 94 -7.79 -4.10 0.92
CA TYR A 94 -7.36 -5.49 0.71
C TYR A 94 -5.90 -5.62 0.27
N ARG A 95 -5.36 -4.64 -0.46
CA ARG A 95 -3.99 -4.66 -0.99
C ARG A 95 -2.91 -4.49 0.08
N PHE A 96 -3.26 -3.93 1.23
CA PHE A 96 -2.32 -3.59 2.30
C PHE A 96 -2.80 -4.17 3.62
N ASP A 97 -1.87 -4.46 4.55
CA ASP A 97 -2.26 -4.81 5.91
C ASP A 97 -2.76 -3.59 6.70
N LEU A 98 -3.64 -3.85 7.68
CA LEU A 98 -4.27 -2.79 8.48
C LEU A 98 -3.23 -1.90 9.19
N HIS A 99 -2.14 -2.50 9.68
CA HIS A 99 -1.12 -1.73 10.39
C HIS A 99 -0.47 -0.69 9.48
N LEU A 100 -0.18 -1.05 8.23
CA LEU A 100 0.40 -0.14 7.23
C LEU A 100 -0.57 0.97 6.85
N LEU A 101 -1.87 0.66 6.70
CA LEU A 101 -2.92 1.63 6.45
C LEU A 101 -3.01 2.67 7.57
N LEU A 102 -2.97 2.22 8.83
CA LEU A 102 -3.02 3.10 10.00
C LEU A 102 -1.72 3.93 10.17
N GLN A 103 -0.57 3.39 9.81
CA GLN A 103 0.68 4.15 9.76
C GLN A 103 0.61 5.31 8.76
N ALA A 104 -0.01 5.09 7.59
CA ALA A 104 -0.23 6.14 6.61
C ALA A 104 -1.17 7.23 7.15
N GLU A 105 -2.25 6.86 7.86
CA GLU A 105 -3.14 7.85 8.51
C GLU A 105 -2.40 8.67 9.58
N ASN A 106 -1.50 8.05 10.36
CA ASN A 106 -0.68 8.78 11.32
C ASN A 106 0.24 9.79 10.64
N LEU A 107 0.84 9.44 9.49
CA LEU A 107 1.63 10.37 8.69
C LEU A 107 0.78 11.53 8.13
N ARG A 108 -0.43 11.26 7.64
CA ARG A 108 -1.36 12.29 7.18
C ARG A 108 -1.73 13.26 8.29
N ARG A 109 -1.96 12.75 9.51
CA ARG A 109 -2.19 13.60 10.69
C ARG A 109 -1.02 14.52 10.96
N ALA A 110 0.21 13.98 10.93
CA ALA A 110 1.42 14.80 11.13
C ALA A 110 1.59 15.88 10.04
N GLN A 111 1.04 15.67 8.86
CA GLN A 111 1.01 16.64 7.75
C GLN A 111 -0.17 17.63 7.85
N GLY A 112 -0.97 17.60 8.93
CA GLY A 112 -2.16 18.43 9.09
C GLY A 112 -3.30 18.10 8.12
N LYS A 113 -3.29 16.89 7.51
CA LYS A 113 -4.33 16.43 6.58
C LYS A 113 -5.47 15.74 7.33
N GLU A 114 -6.64 15.69 6.68
CA GLU A 114 -7.78 14.95 7.19
C GLU A 114 -7.47 13.45 7.29
N VAL A 115 -7.90 12.84 8.41
CA VAL A 115 -7.70 11.43 8.73
C VAL A 115 -8.99 10.76 9.17
N ASN A 116 -9.16 9.49 8.83
CA ASN A 116 -10.29 8.68 9.26
C ASN A 116 -9.86 7.22 9.55
N PRO A 117 -9.04 6.98 10.58
CA PRO A 117 -8.54 5.65 10.90
C PRO A 117 -9.66 4.67 11.26
N GLN A 118 -10.77 5.17 11.83
CA GLN A 118 -11.92 4.34 12.18
C GLN A 118 -12.60 3.77 10.92
N ALA A 119 -12.88 4.61 9.93
CA ALA A 119 -13.50 4.14 8.68
C ALA A 119 -12.60 3.15 7.93
N ILE A 120 -11.28 3.34 7.95
CA ILE A 120 -10.33 2.39 7.36
C ILE A 120 -10.39 1.05 8.10
N THR A 121 -10.40 1.07 9.44
CA THR A 121 -10.51 -0.14 10.25
C THR A 121 -11.82 -0.88 9.98
N GLU A 122 -12.95 -0.17 9.97
CA GLU A 122 -14.27 -0.74 9.68
C GLU A 122 -14.33 -1.35 8.26
N THR A 123 -13.77 -0.65 7.27
CA THR A 123 -13.68 -1.16 5.89
C THR A 123 -12.84 -2.42 5.82
N TYR A 124 -11.66 -2.42 6.46
CA TYR A 124 -10.75 -3.56 6.49
C TYR A 124 -11.39 -4.77 7.20
N GLU A 125 -12.01 -4.57 8.36
CA GLU A 125 -12.70 -5.63 9.11
C GLU A 125 -13.94 -6.16 8.38
N SER A 126 -14.54 -5.38 7.49
CA SER A 126 -15.67 -5.80 6.66
C SER A 126 -15.28 -6.68 5.47
N LEU A 127 -14.00 -6.83 5.18
CA LEU A 127 -13.52 -7.66 4.09
C LEU A 127 -13.84 -9.15 4.36
N THR A 128 -14.37 -9.82 3.37
CA THR A 128 -14.67 -11.27 3.44
C THR A 128 -13.39 -12.11 3.44
N ILE A 129 -12.34 -11.63 2.79
CA ILE A 129 -11.01 -12.23 2.74
C ILE A 129 -9.95 -11.15 2.91
N HIS A 130 -8.80 -11.50 3.50
CA HIS A 130 -7.64 -10.63 3.68
C HIS A 130 -6.41 -11.11 2.91
N ASP A 131 -6.46 -12.34 2.41
CA ASP A 131 -5.41 -12.94 1.57
C ASP A 131 -6.07 -13.86 0.54
N LYS A 132 -5.52 -13.91 -0.65
CA LYS A 132 -5.95 -14.82 -1.74
C LYS A 132 -6.04 -16.28 -1.32
N LYS A 133 -5.26 -16.71 -0.33
CA LYS A 133 -5.28 -18.09 0.20
C LYS A 133 -6.57 -18.42 0.96
N GLU A 134 -7.34 -17.41 1.38
CA GLU A 134 -8.62 -17.59 2.08
C GLU A 134 -9.77 -17.90 1.10
N MET A 135 -9.54 -17.74 -0.22
CA MET A 135 -10.53 -18.11 -1.22
C MET A 135 -10.83 -19.60 -1.17
N GLN A 136 -12.11 -19.96 -1.24
CA GLN A 136 -12.57 -21.36 -1.29
C GLN A 136 -12.28 -22.04 -2.63
N ILE A 137 -11.80 -21.29 -3.63
CA ILE A 137 -11.41 -21.79 -4.95
C ILE A 137 -9.93 -21.51 -5.23
N ASN A 138 -9.34 -22.37 -6.05
CA ASN A 138 -7.96 -22.19 -6.51
C ASN A 138 -7.79 -22.69 -7.96
N GLY A 139 -6.61 -22.44 -8.55
CA GLY A 139 -6.33 -22.84 -9.93
C GLY A 139 -6.46 -24.34 -10.18
N GLY A 140 -6.16 -25.17 -9.18
CA GLY A 140 -6.32 -26.64 -9.29
C GLY A 140 -7.77 -27.07 -9.46
N ILE A 141 -8.70 -26.44 -8.75
CA ILE A 141 -10.14 -26.69 -8.88
C ILE A 141 -10.62 -26.21 -10.26
N LEU A 142 -10.23 -25.02 -10.70
CA LEU A 142 -10.61 -24.50 -12.02
C LEU A 142 -10.12 -25.40 -13.16
N ILE A 143 -8.91 -25.92 -13.08
CA ILE A 143 -8.38 -26.86 -14.07
C ILE A 143 -9.17 -28.16 -14.07
N LYS A 144 -9.37 -28.74 -12.88
CA LYS A 144 -9.94 -30.08 -12.74
C LYS A 144 -11.44 -30.15 -13.04
N GLU A 145 -12.19 -29.15 -12.56
CA GLU A 145 -13.66 -29.15 -12.61
C GLU A 145 -14.23 -28.35 -13.78
N TYR A 146 -13.50 -27.34 -14.25
CA TYR A 146 -13.96 -26.44 -15.31
C TYR A 146 -13.16 -26.55 -16.60
N GLY A 147 -12.05 -27.30 -16.61
CA GLY A 147 -11.25 -27.55 -17.80
C GLY A 147 -10.38 -26.38 -18.25
N TYR A 148 -10.16 -25.38 -17.35
CA TYR A 148 -9.21 -24.31 -17.66
C TYR A 148 -7.81 -24.84 -17.91
N GLN A 149 -7.10 -24.22 -18.81
CA GLN A 149 -5.69 -24.54 -19.06
C GLN A 149 -4.79 -23.67 -18.17
N PRO A 150 -3.65 -24.21 -17.68
CA PRO A 150 -2.65 -23.40 -17.01
C PRO A 150 -2.18 -22.27 -17.93
N GLY A 151 -2.32 -21.01 -17.50
CA GLY A 151 -1.94 -19.85 -18.28
C GLY A 151 -2.51 -18.55 -17.75
N PRO A 152 -2.30 -17.44 -18.47
CA PRO A 152 -2.80 -16.11 -18.07
C PRO A 152 -4.30 -16.08 -17.81
N GLU A 153 -5.10 -16.70 -18.68
CA GLU A 153 -6.56 -16.75 -18.55
C GLU A 153 -7.02 -17.32 -17.21
N LEU A 154 -6.35 -18.36 -16.71
CA LEU A 154 -6.63 -18.92 -15.39
C LEU A 154 -6.34 -17.92 -14.28
N GLY A 155 -5.28 -17.14 -14.42
CA GLY A 155 -4.92 -16.06 -13.51
C GLY A 155 -5.98 -14.97 -13.47
N ASP A 156 -6.41 -14.53 -14.65
CA ASP A 156 -7.41 -13.48 -14.82
C ASP A 156 -8.76 -13.87 -14.19
N VAL A 157 -9.19 -15.12 -14.38
CA VAL A 157 -10.42 -15.66 -13.76
C VAL A 157 -10.31 -15.70 -12.23
N LEU A 158 -9.17 -16.14 -11.69
CA LEU A 158 -8.96 -16.15 -10.25
C LEU A 158 -8.94 -14.73 -9.67
N GLU A 159 -8.35 -13.78 -10.36
CA GLU A 159 -8.31 -12.37 -9.94
C GLU A 159 -9.71 -11.74 -9.98
N GLU A 160 -10.51 -12.05 -11.01
CA GLU A 160 -11.89 -11.59 -11.11
C GLU A 160 -12.75 -12.11 -9.94
N ILE A 161 -12.65 -13.42 -9.62
CA ILE A 161 -13.34 -14.00 -8.46
C ILE A 161 -12.86 -13.38 -7.15
N GLU A 162 -11.55 -13.20 -6.99
CA GLU A 162 -10.92 -12.58 -5.83
C GLU A 162 -11.52 -11.19 -5.56
N TYR A 163 -11.53 -10.33 -6.57
CA TYR A 163 -12.08 -8.99 -6.42
C TYR A 163 -13.60 -8.94 -6.27
N ALA A 164 -14.35 -9.86 -6.88
CA ALA A 164 -15.78 -9.98 -6.64
C ALA A 164 -16.09 -10.34 -5.18
N ILE A 165 -15.27 -11.20 -4.55
CA ILE A 165 -15.38 -11.53 -3.12
C ILE A 165 -15.00 -10.34 -2.25
N VAL A 166 -13.93 -9.63 -2.57
CA VAL A 166 -13.46 -8.43 -1.84
C VAL A 166 -14.51 -7.34 -1.86
N ASP A 167 -15.13 -7.09 -3.01
CA ASP A 167 -16.19 -6.08 -3.16
C ASP A 167 -17.47 -6.46 -2.41
N GLY A 168 -17.66 -7.76 -2.15
CA GLY A 168 -18.85 -8.31 -1.51
C GLY A 168 -19.95 -8.69 -2.51
N ASP A 169 -19.65 -8.71 -3.81
CA ASP A 169 -20.55 -9.09 -4.89
C ASP A 169 -20.67 -10.61 -5.02
N LEU A 170 -19.71 -11.34 -4.48
CA LEU A 170 -19.65 -12.81 -4.50
C LEU A 170 -19.33 -13.35 -3.10
N GLU A 171 -20.13 -14.29 -2.63
CA GLU A 171 -19.84 -15.00 -1.39
C GLU A 171 -18.65 -15.96 -1.56
N ASN A 172 -17.76 -15.99 -0.55
CA ASN A 172 -16.61 -16.89 -0.54
C ASN A 172 -17.00 -18.32 -0.14
N ASN A 173 -17.89 -18.93 -0.92
CA ASN A 173 -18.22 -20.36 -0.80
C ASN A 173 -18.27 -21.02 -2.18
N LEU A 174 -18.04 -22.33 -2.23
CA LEU A 174 -17.96 -23.08 -3.49
C LEU A 174 -19.24 -23.01 -4.32
N ASP A 175 -20.41 -23.05 -3.69
CA ASP A 175 -21.70 -23.06 -4.40
C ASP A 175 -21.94 -21.73 -5.13
N ALA A 176 -21.69 -20.60 -4.46
CA ALA A 176 -21.80 -19.27 -5.05
C ALA A 176 -20.79 -19.08 -6.19
N ILE A 177 -19.52 -19.48 -5.96
CA ILE A 177 -18.46 -19.38 -6.96
C ILE A 177 -18.78 -20.27 -8.18
N HIS A 178 -19.31 -21.47 -7.96
CA HIS A 178 -19.75 -22.36 -9.04
C HIS A 178 -20.91 -21.77 -9.84
N ALA A 179 -21.88 -21.13 -9.18
CA ALA A 179 -22.98 -20.42 -9.86
C ALA A 179 -22.42 -19.29 -10.73
N TYR A 180 -21.57 -18.44 -10.16
CA TYR A 180 -20.92 -17.33 -10.86
C TYR A 180 -20.16 -17.79 -12.12
N LEU A 181 -19.37 -18.87 -12.01
CA LEU A 181 -18.62 -19.42 -13.15
C LEU A 181 -19.52 -20.03 -14.25
N ARG A 182 -20.74 -20.51 -13.91
CA ARG A 182 -21.68 -21.03 -14.90
C ARG A 182 -22.35 -19.91 -15.71
N GLU A 183 -22.63 -18.77 -15.06
CA GLU A 183 -23.24 -17.61 -15.73
C GLU A 183 -22.29 -16.90 -16.69
N ARG A 184 -20.98 -17.10 -16.50
CA ARG A 184 -19.93 -16.52 -17.31
C ARG A 184 -19.71 -17.25 -18.67
N LYS A 185 -20.13 -18.50 -18.78
CA LYS A 185 -20.02 -19.30 -20.02
C LYS A 185 -21.14 -18.97 -21.01
#